data_8d8d997a5f77983ccf518bc4c7926332
#
_entry.id   8d8d997a5f77983ccf518bc4c7926332
#
_cell.length_a   1.000
_cell.length_b   1.000
_cell.length_c   1.000
_cell.angle_alpha   90.00
_cell.angle_beta   90.00
_cell.angle_gamma   90.00
#
_symmetry.space_group_name_H-M   'P 1'
#
loop_
_entity.id
_entity.type
_entity.pdbx_description
1 polymer ?
#
loop_
_entity_poly.entity_id
_entity_poly.type
_entity_poly.pdbx_seq_one_letter_code
_entity_poly.pdbx_strand_id
1 'polypeptide(L)'
;MVLLFTGCIRDLADEGVYDQMTARGKVVEQASQRPVENIHVRLIGTQGSSPVNVCAETTTAADGTFAFPLDHSTLIKGCAVEVFADSLYDGTYIELESRGFGQEYYDLGTLYVNGPELPTVITSTEIDGIEATMAHGGGNVTASGKSTVFRRGLCWSKLQYPTVANAYTTNGFGEGEFTATMENLDVGTTYYVRAYATNGVGTAYGQQVSFTTLSGLPVIAAEASPLSGITATSATSGGEVTEDGGFMVTQRGVCWSVSPDPTISNARTIDGNGTGSFISTLTGLTPGTTYFLRAYATNQNGTVYSQQRTFSTLSGLPVLGPQDSIPVSITATNAVINSSVVSDGGFPVTARGVCFSTSPTPTISAPHTTDGSGTGAFTSNLTNLSPGTTYYYRAYATNAIGTVYGEERTFSTSP
;
A
#
# COMPACT_ATOMS: atom_id res chain seq x y z
N MET A 1 -17.89 35.56 -35.86
CA MET A 1 -18.96 35.51 -36.88
C MET A 1 -19.27 36.95 -37.25
N VAL A 2 -18.82 37.43 -38.43
CA VAL A 2 -19.09 38.79 -38.88
C VAL A 2 -20.54 38.82 -39.33
N LEU A 3 -21.37 39.62 -38.71
CA LEU A 3 -22.74 39.83 -39.14
C LEU A 3 -22.79 41.11 -39.99
N LEU A 4 -23.18 40.90 -41.21
CA LEU A 4 -23.34 41.91 -42.23
C LEU A 4 -24.70 42.59 -42.13
N PHE A 5 -24.70 43.93 -41.94
CA PHE A 5 -25.86 44.74 -42.21
C PHE A 5 -26.13 44.85 -43.71
N THR A 6 -27.18 44.23 -44.15
CA THR A 6 -27.78 44.51 -45.49
C THR A 6 -29.02 45.36 -45.30
N GLY A 7 -28.87 46.58 -44.90
CA GLY A 7 -29.91 47.56 -44.84
C GLY A 7 -29.33 48.94 -45.05
N CYS A 8 -29.23 49.36 -46.28
CA CYS A 8 -28.78 50.70 -46.62
C CYS A 8 -29.67 51.75 -45.97
N ILE A 9 -29.09 52.60 -45.12
CA ILE A 9 -29.61 53.94 -44.86
C ILE A 9 -29.34 54.75 -46.15
N ARG A 10 -30.14 54.49 -47.16
CA ARG A 10 -29.98 55.18 -48.46
C ARG A 10 -30.73 56.49 -48.57
N ASP A 11 -31.66 56.75 -47.64
CA ASP A 11 -32.63 57.86 -47.80
C ASP A 11 -32.49 59.02 -46.83
N LEU A 12 -31.51 59.00 -45.92
CA LEU A 12 -31.26 60.14 -45.00
C LEU A 12 -30.29 61.21 -45.51
N ALA A 13 -29.66 60.99 -46.67
CA ALA A 13 -28.68 61.90 -47.25
C ALA A 13 -29.31 63.17 -47.87
N ASP A 14 -30.59 63.15 -48.17
CA ASP A 14 -31.23 64.21 -48.93
C ASP A 14 -31.97 65.28 -48.09
N GLU A 15 -32.19 65.09 -46.77
CA GLU A 15 -32.99 66.00 -45.98
C GLU A 15 -32.23 66.93 -45.00
N GLY A 16 -30.93 66.94 -44.96
CA GLY A 16 -30.15 67.97 -44.26
C GLY A 16 -30.39 68.18 -42.77
N VAL A 17 -30.94 67.17 -42.07
CA VAL A 17 -31.52 67.41 -40.72
C VAL A 17 -30.64 66.94 -39.57
N TYR A 18 -29.58 66.10 -39.84
CA TYR A 18 -28.77 65.57 -38.73
C TYR A 18 -27.27 65.67 -39.02
N ASP A 19 -26.60 66.66 -38.45
CA ASP A 19 -25.14 66.81 -38.52
C ASP A 19 -24.32 65.87 -37.68
N GLN A 20 -24.93 65.24 -36.64
CA GLN A 20 -24.29 64.25 -35.81
C GLN A 20 -25.26 63.22 -35.27
N MET A 21 -25.05 61.96 -35.58
CA MET A 21 -25.75 60.81 -35.01
C MET A 21 -24.81 60.13 -34.01
N THR A 22 -25.39 59.44 -33.01
CA THR A 22 -24.60 58.68 -32.03
C THR A 22 -25.10 57.24 -32.01
N ALA A 23 -24.20 56.27 -32.16
CA ALA A 23 -24.49 54.85 -31.82
C ALA A 23 -24.03 54.62 -30.37
N ARG A 24 -24.92 54.07 -29.56
CA ARG A 24 -24.65 53.80 -28.16
C ARG A 24 -25.12 52.40 -27.77
N GLY A 25 -24.48 51.83 -26.76
CA GLY A 25 -24.83 50.53 -26.22
C GLY A 25 -24.19 50.28 -24.86
N LYS A 26 -24.33 49.10 -24.38
CA LYS A 26 -23.73 48.64 -23.14
C LYS A 26 -23.08 47.29 -23.32
N VAL A 27 -21.90 47.08 -22.76
CA VAL A 27 -21.23 45.75 -22.71
C VAL A 27 -21.34 45.20 -21.31
N VAL A 28 -21.79 43.97 -21.20
CA VAL A 28 -21.89 43.22 -19.93
C VAL A 28 -21.27 41.83 -20.10
N GLU A 29 -20.74 41.29 -19.04
CA GLU A 29 -20.31 39.91 -18.98
C GLU A 29 -21.53 38.99 -18.96
N GLN A 30 -21.58 38.01 -19.85
CA GLN A 30 -22.75 37.13 -20.02
C GLN A 30 -23.07 36.32 -18.77
N ALA A 31 -22.08 35.80 -18.07
CA ALA A 31 -22.27 34.95 -16.90
C ALA A 31 -22.70 35.73 -15.66
N SER A 32 -22.06 36.86 -15.38
CA SER A 32 -22.31 37.66 -14.17
C SER A 32 -23.30 38.80 -14.35
N GLN A 33 -23.64 39.15 -15.59
CA GLN A 33 -24.44 40.32 -15.97
C GLN A 33 -23.82 41.67 -15.48
N ARG A 34 -22.53 41.68 -15.16
CA ARG A 34 -21.81 42.86 -14.69
C ARG A 34 -21.39 43.75 -15.87
N PRO A 35 -21.43 45.06 -15.73
CA PRO A 35 -20.86 46.00 -16.70
C PRO A 35 -19.36 45.72 -16.87
N VAL A 36 -18.85 45.84 -18.08
CA VAL A 36 -17.42 45.65 -18.38
C VAL A 36 -16.83 46.98 -18.82
N GLU A 37 -15.89 47.50 -18.04
CA GLU A 37 -15.20 48.75 -18.26
C GLU A 37 -13.97 48.56 -19.18
N ASN A 38 -13.58 49.61 -19.90
CA ASN A 38 -12.36 49.68 -20.74
C ASN A 38 -12.30 48.64 -21.88
N ILE A 39 -13.45 48.12 -22.32
CA ILE A 39 -13.51 47.25 -23.51
C ILE A 39 -13.50 48.14 -24.76
N HIS A 40 -12.60 47.79 -25.69
CA HIS A 40 -12.57 48.43 -27.01
C HIS A 40 -13.76 47.97 -27.85
N VAL A 41 -14.54 48.92 -28.31
CA VAL A 41 -15.69 48.72 -29.22
C VAL A 41 -15.38 49.39 -30.52
N ARG A 42 -15.46 48.71 -31.65
CA ARG A 42 -15.16 49.25 -32.98
C ARG A 42 -16.37 49.16 -33.90
N LEU A 43 -16.55 50.16 -34.64
CA LEU A 43 -17.48 50.17 -35.76
C LEU A 43 -16.66 49.91 -37.06
N ILE A 44 -16.95 48.81 -37.73
CA ILE A 44 -16.21 48.35 -38.89
C ILE A 44 -17.06 48.49 -40.16
N GLY A 45 -16.56 49.18 -41.17
CA GLY A 45 -17.17 49.20 -42.49
C GLY A 45 -16.94 47.85 -43.22
N THR A 46 -17.96 47.29 -43.84
CA THR A 46 -17.88 46.04 -44.58
C THR A 46 -18.07 46.27 -46.07
N GLN A 47 -17.24 45.67 -46.90
CA GLN A 47 -17.42 45.57 -48.34
C GLN A 47 -17.52 44.10 -48.74
N GLY A 48 -18.76 43.63 -48.95
CA GLY A 48 -19.01 42.21 -49.10
C GLY A 48 -18.86 41.50 -47.74
N SER A 49 -18.22 40.32 -47.74
CA SER A 49 -18.01 39.52 -46.53
C SER A 49 -16.68 39.79 -45.80
N SER A 50 -15.93 40.83 -46.20
CA SER A 50 -14.63 41.15 -45.59
C SER A 50 -14.67 42.52 -44.90
N PRO A 51 -14.12 42.66 -43.64
CA PRO A 51 -13.96 43.93 -42.99
C PRO A 51 -12.92 44.78 -43.74
N VAL A 52 -13.21 46.04 -44.05
CA VAL A 52 -12.36 46.88 -44.88
C VAL A 52 -11.74 48.08 -44.14
N ASN A 53 -12.46 48.67 -43.19
CA ASN A 53 -11.95 49.84 -42.40
C ASN A 53 -12.62 49.94 -41.07
N VAL A 54 -11.91 50.42 -40.05
CA VAL A 54 -12.47 50.89 -38.80
C VAL A 54 -13.11 52.23 -39.04
N CYS A 55 -14.42 52.34 -38.85
CA CYS A 55 -15.17 53.56 -39.03
C CYS A 55 -15.15 54.46 -37.78
N ALA A 56 -15.21 53.86 -36.61
CA ALA A 56 -15.09 54.53 -35.34
C ALA A 56 -14.66 53.53 -34.26
N GLU A 57 -14.03 53.98 -33.21
CA GLU A 57 -13.70 53.17 -32.02
C GLU A 57 -13.91 53.96 -30.74
N THR A 58 -14.22 53.22 -29.67
CA THR A 58 -14.39 53.78 -28.32
C THR A 58 -14.10 52.70 -27.28
N THR A 59 -14.04 53.09 -26.02
CA THR A 59 -13.96 52.14 -24.91
C THR A 59 -15.18 52.29 -24.02
N THR A 60 -15.55 51.18 -23.35
CA THR A 60 -16.66 51.20 -22.41
C THR A 60 -16.28 51.98 -21.14
N ALA A 61 -17.23 52.69 -20.59
CA ALA A 61 -17.14 53.36 -19.29
C ALA A 61 -17.31 52.34 -18.15
N ALA A 62 -17.11 52.78 -16.89
CA ALA A 62 -17.22 51.93 -15.69
C ALA A 62 -18.60 51.23 -15.52
N ASP A 63 -19.65 51.80 -16.06
CA ASP A 63 -20.99 51.20 -16.10
C ASP A 63 -21.24 50.33 -17.32
N GLY A 64 -20.18 50.08 -18.13
CA GLY A 64 -20.21 49.27 -19.36
C GLY A 64 -20.78 50.02 -20.56
N THR A 65 -21.21 51.26 -20.44
CA THR A 65 -21.78 52.02 -21.57
C THR A 65 -20.70 52.51 -22.55
N PHE A 66 -21.07 52.61 -23.82
CA PHE A 66 -20.24 53.22 -24.86
C PHE A 66 -21.08 54.02 -25.84
N ALA A 67 -20.44 54.96 -26.50
CA ALA A 67 -21.07 55.76 -27.57
C ALA A 67 -20.05 56.09 -28.67
N PHE A 68 -20.49 56.08 -29.91
CA PHE A 68 -19.74 56.53 -31.07
C PHE A 68 -20.41 57.74 -31.69
N PRO A 69 -19.70 58.81 -31.98
CA PRO A 69 -20.17 59.81 -32.92
C PRO A 69 -20.13 59.23 -34.35
N LEU A 70 -21.20 59.31 -35.05
CA LEU A 70 -21.32 58.90 -36.45
C LEU A 70 -21.37 60.12 -37.33
N ASP A 71 -20.49 60.21 -38.31
CA ASP A 71 -20.56 61.25 -39.35
C ASP A 71 -21.27 60.71 -40.59
N HIS A 72 -21.68 61.59 -41.48
CA HIS A 72 -22.38 61.24 -42.70
C HIS A 72 -21.63 60.33 -43.63
N SER A 73 -20.29 60.32 -43.58
CA SER A 73 -19.43 59.50 -44.42
C SER A 73 -19.36 58.06 -43.93
N THR A 74 -19.62 57.81 -42.65
CA THR A 74 -19.61 56.52 -41.98
C THR A 74 -20.85 55.68 -42.28
N LEU A 75 -22.00 56.33 -42.52
CA LEU A 75 -23.29 55.72 -42.72
C LEU A 75 -23.53 55.12 -44.13
N ILE A 76 -22.72 55.50 -45.13
CA ILE A 76 -22.94 55.10 -46.56
C ILE A 76 -22.42 53.71 -46.88
N LYS A 77 -21.64 53.07 -46.01
CA LYS A 77 -20.82 51.87 -46.36
C LYS A 77 -21.23 50.57 -45.67
N GLY A 78 -22.37 50.45 -45.06
CA GLY A 78 -22.69 49.30 -44.25
C GLY A 78 -21.66 49.04 -43.15
N CYS A 79 -22.07 49.12 -41.89
CA CYS A 79 -21.17 48.99 -40.74
C CYS A 79 -21.61 47.83 -39.86
N ALA A 80 -20.63 47.11 -39.31
CA ALA A 80 -20.86 46.12 -38.25
C ALA A 80 -20.14 46.63 -36.99
N VAL A 81 -20.71 46.28 -35.84
CA VAL A 81 -20.04 46.57 -34.55
C VAL A 81 -19.25 45.35 -34.12
N GLU A 82 -18.00 45.57 -33.86
CA GLU A 82 -17.08 44.57 -33.34
C GLU A 82 -16.65 44.98 -31.92
N VAL A 83 -16.87 44.10 -30.96
CA VAL A 83 -16.37 44.27 -29.61
C VAL A 83 -15.03 43.54 -29.53
N PHE A 84 -13.94 44.31 -29.43
CA PHE A 84 -12.65 43.73 -29.12
C PHE A 84 -12.50 43.61 -27.62
N ALA A 85 -12.54 42.36 -27.18
CA ALA A 85 -12.08 42.09 -25.86
C ALA A 85 -10.53 42.14 -25.83
N ASP A 86 -9.95 42.86 -24.89
CA ASP A 86 -8.59 42.55 -24.45
C ASP A 86 -8.52 41.06 -24.10
N SER A 87 -7.31 40.50 -24.02
CA SER A 87 -7.04 39.06 -23.86
C SER A 87 -7.85 38.27 -22.81
N LEU A 88 -8.68 38.94 -22.03
CA LEU A 88 -9.54 38.39 -20.96
C LEU A 88 -10.98 38.08 -21.41
N TYR A 89 -11.45 38.65 -22.52
CA TYR A 89 -12.85 38.45 -22.97
C TYR A 89 -12.88 38.01 -24.44
N ASP A 90 -13.65 37.02 -24.80
CA ASP A 90 -13.88 36.68 -26.22
C ASP A 90 -14.77 37.75 -26.84
N GLY A 91 -14.31 38.31 -27.94
CA GLY A 91 -15.10 39.20 -28.75
C GLY A 91 -16.34 38.50 -29.29
N THR A 92 -17.49 39.03 -28.95
CA THR A 92 -18.78 38.56 -29.49
C THR A 92 -19.26 39.56 -30.53
N TYR A 93 -19.63 39.06 -31.69
CA TYR A 93 -20.26 39.88 -32.73
C TYR A 93 -21.77 39.94 -32.47
N ILE A 94 -22.37 41.11 -32.60
CA ILE A 94 -23.79 41.32 -32.40
C ILE A 94 -24.45 41.88 -33.64
N GLU A 95 -25.56 41.22 -33.96
CA GLU A 95 -26.45 41.65 -35.03
C GLU A 95 -27.16 42.97 -34.58
N LEU A 96 -26.97 44.04 -35.35
CA LEU A 96 -27.68 45.30 -35.12
C LEU A 96 -28.92 45.27 -35.96
N GLU A 97 -30.11 45.09 -35.34
CA GLU A 97 -31.36 45.32 -36.03
C GLU A 97 -31.59 46.81 -36.28
N SER A 98 -31.78 47.18 -37.54
CA SER A 98 -32.16 48.55 -37.89
C SER A 98 -33.53 48.89 -37.33
N ARG A 99 -33.60 49.78 -36.33
CA ARG A 99 -34.89 50.34 -35.85
C ARG A 99 -35.12 51.71 -36.46
N GLY A 100 -36.25 51.88 -37.01
CA GLY A 100 -36.89 52.94 -37.77
C GLY A 100 -36.43 54.41 -37.56
N PHE A 101 -36.67 55.15 -38.62
CA PHE A 101 -36.40 56.57 -38.78
C PHE A 101 -36.92 57.45 -37.63
N GLY A 102 -36.12 58.44 -37.21
CA GLY A 102 -36.56 59.55 -36.38
C GLY A 102 -35.94 59.68 -34.99
N GLN A 103 -34.87 58.99 -34.67
CA GLN A 103 -34.17 59.11 -33.38
C GLN A 103 -32.75 59.69 -33.54
N GLU A 104 -32.34 60.55 -32.60
CA GLU A 104 -31.00 61.18 -32.56
C GLU A 104 -29.85 60.20 -32.28
N TYR A 105 -30.18 58.93 -32.06
CA TYR A 105 -29.16 57.90 -31.76
C TYR A 105 -29.65 56.52 -32.16
N TYR A 106 -28.68 55.62 -32.44
CA TYR A 106 -28.90 54.16 -32.58
C TYR A 106 -28.61 53.50 -31.24
N ASP A 107 -29.62 52.84 -30.70
CA ASP A 107 -29.48 52.04 -29.50
C ASP A 107 -29.07 50.60 -29.92
N LEU A 108 -27.81 50.25 -29.65
CA LEU A 108 -27.23 48.93 -29.92
C LEU A 108 -27.59 47.89 -28.86
N GLY A 109 -28.35 48.32 -27.83
CA GLY A 109 -28.77 47.44 -26.76
C GLY A 109 -27.60 46.97 -25.87
N THR A 110 -27.80 45.84 -25.22
CA THR A 110 -26.79 45.22 -24.36
C THR A 110 -26.00 44.18 -25.12
N LEU A 111 -24.71 44.34 -25.16
CA LEU A 111 -23.74 43.47 -25.76
C LEU A 111 -23.20 42.52 -24.71
N TYR A 112 -23.17 41.21 -24.96
CA TYR A 112 -22.68 40.24 -24.02
C TYR A 112 -21.30 39.74 -24.42
N VAL A 113 -20.38 39.71 -23.48
CA VAL A 113 -19.05 39.13 -23.65
C VAL A 113 -18.83 37.99 -22.64
N ASN A 114 -18.15 36.97 -23.08
CA ASN A 114 -17.75 35.89 -22.17
C ASN A 114 -16.45 36.32 -21.48
N GLY A 115 -16.55 36.56 -20.18
CA GLY A 115 -15.40 36.87 -19.34
C GLY A 115 -14.52 35.67 -19.05
N PRO A 116 -13.45 35.89 -18.29
CA PRO A 116 -12.61 34.83 -17.79
C PRO A 116 -13.40 33.91 -16.86
N GLU A 117 -13.13 32.62 -16.96
CA GLU A 117 -13.78 31.56 -16.23
C GLU A 117 -12.75 30.84 -15.34
N LEU A 118 -13.23 29.97 -14.44
CA LEU A 118 -12.34 29.07 -13.70
C LEU A 118 -11.62 28.12 -14.68
N PRO A 119 -10.41 27.67 -14.37
CA PRO A 119 -9.74 26.67 -15.16
C PRO A 119 -10.54 25.36 -15.21
N THR A 120 -10.38 24.58 -16.28
CA THR A 120 -10.86 23.21 -16.32
C THR A 120 -9.71 22.28 -15.98
N VAL A 121 -9.89 21.45 -14.93
CA VAL A 121 -8.84 20.56 -14.44
C VAL A 121 -9.37 19.15 -14.22
N ILE A 122 -8.57 18.15 -14.58
CA ILE A 122 -8.85 16.73 -14.42
C ILE A 122 -7.82 16.16 -13.47
N THR A 123 -8.25 15.41 -12.45
CA THR A 123 -7.38 14.59 -11.61
C THR A 123 -7.06 13.29 -12.36
N SER A 124 -5.81 12.85 -12.39
CA SER A 124 -5.45 11.52 -12.88
C SER A 124 -6.13 10.45 -12.04
N THR A 125 -6.71 9.44 -12.68
CA THR A 125 -7.41 8.34 -11.99
C THR A 125 -6.46 7.38 -11.31
N GLU A 126 -5.21 7.33 -11.76
CA GLU A 126 -4.17 6.47 -11.20
C GLU A 126 -3.32 7.25 -10.20
N ILE A 127 -3.21 6.68 -9.00
CA ILE A 127 -2.23 7.03 -7.99
C ILE A 127 -1.25 5.87 -7.94
N ASP A 128 0.02 6.13 -8.19
CA ASP A 128 1.09 5.14 -8.25
C ASP A 128 2.16 5.38 -7.18
N GLY A 129 3.18 4.52 -7.14
CA GLY A 129 4.26 4.64 -6.15
C GLY A 129 3.75 4.75 -4.72
N ILE A 130 2.64 4.07 -4.39
CA ILE A 130 2.07 4.12 -3.04
C ILE A 130 3.00 3.40 -2.09
N GLU A 131 3.55 4.16 -1.17
CA GLU A 131 4.40 3.69 -0.08
C GLU A 131 3.74 3.93 1.29
N ALA A 132 4.48 3.73 2.36
CA ALA A 132 3.96 3.95 3.72
C ALA A 132 3.70 5.43 4.03
N THR A 133 4.51 6.35 3.46
CA THR A 133 4.46 7.79 3.79
C THR A 133 4.44 8.70 2.57
N MET A 134 4.38 8.14 1.37
CA MET A 134 4.33 8.90 0.13
C MET A 134 3.52 8.18 -0.95
N ALA A 135 3.11 8.95 -1.97
CA ALA A 135 2.46 8.46 -3.17
C ALA A 135 2.63 9.45 -4.32
N HIS A 136 2.53 8.99 -5.56
CA HIS A 136 2.58 9.82 -6.75
C HIS A 136 1.20 9.91 -7.39
N GLY A 137 0.92 11.05 -7.98
CA GLY A 137 -0.30 11.28 -8.73
C GLY A 137 -0.13 12.44 -9.67
N GLY A 138 -1.20 12.88 -10.32
CA GLY A 138 -1.12 13.96 -11.27
C GLY A 138 -2.47 14.54 -11.66
N GLY A 139 -2.44 15.39 -12.67
CA GLY A 139 -3.62 15.98 -13.26
C GLY A 139 -3.32 16.65 -14.58
N ASN A 140 -4.36 17.14 -15.22
CA ASN A 140 -4.27 17.87 -16.46
C ASN A 140 -5.16 19.11 -16.41
N VAL A 141 -4.57 20.27 -16.66
CA VAL A 141 -5.32 21.51 -16.86
C VAL A 141 -5.65 21.60 -18.35
N THR A 142 -6.89 21.34 -18.72
CA THR A 142 -7.35 21.25 -20.11
C THR A 142 -7.77 22.60 -20.67
N ALA A 143 -8.09 23.58 -19.85
CA ALA A 143 -8.36 24.95 -20.24
C ALA A 143 -8.03 25.93 -19.12
N SER A 144 -7.44 27.06 -19.48
CA SER A 144 -7.08 28.14 -18.53
C SER A 144 -8.26 29.01 -18.11
N GLY A 145 -9.42 28.90 -18.78
CA GLY A 145 -10.57 29.77 -18.54
C GLY A 145 -10.34 31.23 -18.98
N LYS A 146 -9.51 31.43 -20.02
CA LYS A 146 -9.15 32.76 -20.55
C LYS A 146 -8.41 33.67 -19.57
N SER A 147 -7.88 33.10 -18.51
CA SER A 147 -7.05 33.78 -17.52
C SER A 147 -5.87 32.90 -17.18
N THR A 148 -4.67 33.49 -17.10
CA THR A 148 -3.44 32.75 -16.85
C THR A 148 -3.54 31.89 -15.59
N VAL A 149 -3.33 30.60 -15.74
CA VAL A 149 -3.16 29.69 -14.60
C VAL A 149 -1.78 29.92 -14.00
N PHE A 150 -1.72 30.51 -12.82
CA PHE A 150 -0.47 30.84 -12.14
C PHE A 150 -0.06 29.82 -11.09
N ARG A 151 -0.94 28.85 -10.78
CA ARG A 151 -0.63 27.75 -9.85
C ARG A 151 -1.48 26.54 -10.15
N ARG A 152 -0.85 25.35 -10.16
CA ARG A 152 -1.52 24.05 -10.27
C ARG A 152 -0.80 23.00 -9.43
N GLY A 153 -1.48 21.90 -9.09
CA GLY A 153 -0.92 20.82 -8.29
C GLY A 153 -1.98 19.85 -7.80
N LEU A 154 -1.61 19.01 -6.83
CA LEU A 154 -2.53 18.17 -6.10
C LEU A 154 -2.83 18.76 -4.72
N CYS A 155 -4.04 18.53 -4.22
CA CYS A 155 -4.38 18.72 -2.82
C CYS A 155 -4.98 17.43 -2.25
N TRP A 156 -4.70 17.11 -0.99
CA TRP A 156 -5.14 15.88 -0.35
C TRP A 156 -5.52 16.07 1.12
N SER A 157 -6.36 15.17 1.60
CA SER A 157 -6.85 15.13 2.98
C SER A 157 -7.36 13.74 3.33
N LYS A 158 -7.46 13.44 4.62
CA LYS A 158 -8.18 12.27 5.14
C LYS A 158 -9.71 12.42 5.04
N LEU A 159 -10.19 13.65 4.82
CA LEU A 159 -11.60 13.95 4.59
C LEU A 159 -11.84 14.12 3.08
N GLN A 160 -13.05 13.78 2.67
CA GLN A 160 -13.49 13.95 1.27
C GLN A 160 -13.48 15.41 0.83
N TYR A 161 -13.33 15.62 -0.48
CA TYR A 161 -13.34 16.91 -1.15
C TYR A 161 -12.22 17.85 -0.67
N PRO A 162 -10.94 17.42 -0.71
CA PRO A 162 -9.82 18.28 -0.32
C PRO A 162 -9.75 19.53 -1.18
N THR A 163 -9.25 20.61 -0.58
CA THR A 163 -9.00 21.90 -1.22
C THR A 163 -7.58 22.36 -0.93
N VAL A 164 -7.17 23.48 -1.52
CA VAL A 164 -5.86 24.12 -1.23
C VAL A 164 -5.74 24.67 0.19
N ALA A 165 -6.78 24.56 1.02
CA ALA A 165 -6.70 24.80 2.46
C ALA A 165 -6.15 23.60 3.23
N ASN A 166 -6.10 22.41 2.61
CA ASN A 166 -5.50 21.19 3.14
C ASN A 166 -4.04 21.10 2.70
N ALA A 167 -3.43 19.92 2.84
CA ALA A 167 -2.12 19.66 2.25
C ALA A 167 -2.19 19.75 0.72
N TYR A 168 -1.19 20.37 0.11
CA TYR A 168 -1.13 20.52 -1.35
C TYR A 168 0.30 20.63 -1.87
N THR A 169 0.49 20.34 -3.15
CA THR A 169 1.72 20.60 -3.90
C THR A 169 1.55 21.83 -4.79
N THR A 170 2.67 22.36 -5.29
CA THR A 170 2.70 23.35 -6.37
C THR A 170 3.58 22.83 -7.50
N ASN A 171 2.97 22.47 -8.63
CA ASN A 171 3.60 21.80 -9.76
C ASN A 171 3.57 22.66 -11.03
N GLY A 172 3.95 23.93 -10.87
CA GLY A 172 4.08 24.86 -11.98
C GLY A 172 2.82 25.67 -12.27
N PHE A 173 2.70 26.12 -13.52
CA PHE A 173 1.69 27.04 -14.02
C PHE A 173 1.24 26.62 -15.43
N GLY A 174 0.21 27.28 -15.97
CA GLY A 174 -0.29 27.06 -17.33
C GLY A 174 -1.12 25.79 -17.48
N GLU A 175 -1.46 25.49 -18.71
CA GLU A 175 -2.20 24.30 -19.14
C GLU A 175 -1.28 23.07 -19.29
N GLY A 176 -1.89 21.90 -19.49
CA GLY A 176 -1.21 20.63 -19.71
C GLY A 176 -1.14 19.72 -18.50
N GLU A 177 -0.53 18.56 -18.72
CA GLU A 177 -0.33 17.53 -17.69
C GLU A 177 0.73 17.93 -16.67
N PHE A 178 0.61 17.40 -15.48
CA PHE A 178 1.60 17.50 -14.42
C PHE A 178 1.56 16.26 -13.52
N THR A 179 2.68 15.96 -12.91
CA THR A 179 2.82 14.95 -11.87
C THR A 179 3.23 15.60 -10.57
N ALA A 180 2.92 14.97 -9.46
CA ALA A 180 3.23 15.46 -8.12
C ALA A 180 3.45 14.30 -7.15
N THR A 181 4.33 14.52 -6.18
CA THR A 181 4.55 13.60 -5.07
C THR A 181 3.85 14.16 -3.82
N MET A 182 3.03 13.33 -3.21
CA MET A 182 2.44 13.58 -1.90
C MET A 182 3.33 12.96 -0.84
N GLU A 183 3.84 13.75 0.08
CA GLU A 183 4.81 13.33 1.11
C GLU A 183 4.23 13.52 2.51
N ASN A 184 4.91 12.93 3.52
CA ASN A 184 4.53 13.03 4.94
C ASN A 184 3.11 12.50 5.20
N LEU A 185 2.75 11.43 4.51
CA LEU A 185 1.49 10.74 4.72
C LEU A 185 1.59 9.83 5.95
N ASP A 186 0.47 9.61 6.63
CA ASP A 186 0.39 8.63 7.71
C ASP A 186 0.26 7.22 7.13
N VAL A 187 0.85 6.26 7.80
CA VAL A 187 0.83 4.85 7.40
C VAL A 187 -0.57 4.26 7.48
N GLY A 188 -0.89 3.30 6.61
CA GLY A 188 -2.16 2.57 6.60
C GLY A 188 -3.40 3.48 6.53
N THR A 189 -3.26 4.68 5.95
CA THR A 189 -4.27 5.73 5.99
C THR A 189 -4.85 6.00 4.60
N THR A 190 -6.17 6.09 4.52
CA THR A 190 -6.86 6.47 3.28
C THR A 190 -6.84 7.98 3.12
N TYR A 191 -6.41 8.43 1.95
CA TYR A 191 -6.40 9.82 1.50
C TYR A 191 -7.30 10.01 0.29
N TYR A 192 -7.95 11.16 0.26
CA TYR A 192 -8.68 11.68 -0.89
C TYR A 192 -7.83 12.75 -1.57
N VAL A 193 -7.78 12.75 -2.89
CA VAL A 193 -6.90 13.60 -3.70
C VAL A 193 -7.69 14.27 -4.80
N ARG A 194 -7.38 15.53 -5.10
CA ARG A 194 -7.88 16.27 -6.26
C ARG A 194 -6.75 17.06 -6.89
N ALA A 195 -6.69 17.07 -8.19
CA ALA A 195 -5.92 18.09 -8.91
C ALA A 195 -6.59 19.46 -8.76
N TYR A 196 -5.82 20.52 -8.71
CA TYR A 196 -6.34 21.88 -8.68
C TYR A 196 -5.58 22.78 -9.65
N ALA A 197 -6.24 23.82 -10.12
CA ALA A 197 -5.62 24.90 -10.86
C ALA A 197 -6.24 26.23 -10.44
N THR A 198 -5.42 27.30 -10.36
CA THR A 198 -5.80 28.63 -9.93
C THR A 198 -5.45 29.67 -11.00
N ASN A 199 -6.43 30.46 -11.41
CA ASN A 199 -6.26 31.63 -12.27
C ASN A 199 -6.76 32.90 -11.57
N GLY A 200 -6.87 34.03 -12.29
CA GLY A 200 -7.36 35.31 -11.73
C GLY A 200 -8.81 35.25 -11.25
N VAL A 201 -9.62 34.32 -11.67
CA VAL A 201 -11.02 34.14 -11.25
C VAL A 201 -11.12 33.34 -9.95
N GLY A 202 -10.28 32.32 -9.79
CA GLY A 202 -10.31 31.46 -8.60
C GLY A 202 -9.64 30.11 -8.81
N THR A 203 -9.95 29.18 -7.91
CA THR A 203 -9.40 27.81 -7.94
C THR A 203 -10.48 26.80 -8.35
N ALA A 204 -10.17 26.02 -9.37
CA ALA A 204 -10.95 24.87 -9.79
C ALA A 204 -10.30 23.57 -9.29
N TYR A 205 -11.11 22.53 -9.15
CA TYR A 205 -10.70 21.22 -8.67
C TYR A 205 -11.22 20.13 -9.60
N GLY A 206 -10.38 19.15 -9.91
CA GLY A 206 -10.75 17.96 -10.66
C GLY A 206 -11.60 16.99 -9.84
N GLN A 207 -11.96 15.87 -10.47
CA GLN A 207 -12.65 14.77 -9.79
C GLN A 207 -11.80 14.23 -8.63
N GLN A 208 -12.47 13.78 -7.57
CA GLN A 208 -11.82 13.18 -6.43
C GLN A 208 -11.44 11.72 -6.72
N VAL A 209 -10.22 11.34 -6.39
CA VAL A 209 -9.76 9.96 -6.31
C VAL A 209 -9.34 9.66 -4.87
N SER A 210 -9.16 8.38 -4.54
CA SER A 210 -8.69 7.98 -3.21
C SER A 210 -7.68 6.84 -3.33
N PHE A 211 -6.76 6.77 -2.36
CA PHE A 211 -5.82 5.68 -2.19
C PHE A 211 -5.56 5.46 -0.71
N THR A 212 -4.95 4.31 -0.36
CA THR A 212 -4.54 4.01 1.02
C THR A 212 -3.05 3.73 1.03
N THR A 213 -2.31 4.42 1.90
CA THR A 213 -0.88 4.17 2.11
C THR A 213 -0.64 2.78 2.67
N LEU A 214 0.55 2.21 2.44
CA LEU A 214 0.93 0.93 3.03
C LEU A 214 0.94 1.02 4.56
N SER A 215 0.73 -0.13 5.22
CA SER A 215 0.70 -0.20 6.70
C SER A 215 2.03 0.15 7.35
N GLY A 216 3.11 0.16 6.59
CA GLY A 216 4.45 0.36 7.10
C GLY A 216 5.02 -0.81 7.92
N LEU A 217 4.26 -1.91 8.05
CA LEU A 217 4.72 -3.14 8.72
C LEU A 217 5.58 -3.97 7.77
N PRO A 218 6.54 -4.75 8.29
CA PRO A 218 7.28 -5.71 7.48
C PRO A 218 6.35 -6.74 6.83
N VAL A 219 6.77 -7.29 5.71
CA VAL A 219 6.12 -8.47 5.11
C VAL A 219 7.02 -9.67 5.34
N ILE A 220 6.47 -10.72 5.94
CA ILE A 220 7.17 -11.98 6.19
C ILE A 220 6.52 -13.09 5.38
N ALA A 221 7.30 -14.08 4.93
CA ALA A 221 6.77 -15.25 4.25
C ALA A 221 5.66 -15.91 5.10
N ALA A 222 4.63 -16.41 4.44
CA ALA A 222 3.44 -16.95 5.12
C ALA A 222 3.79 -18.04 6.12
N GLU A 223 4.82 -18.83 5.85
CA GLU A 223 5.27 -19.91 6.72
C GLU A 223 6.71 -19.71 7.16
N ALA A 224 7.00 -20.09 8.40
CA ALA A 224 8.37 -20.27 8.85
C ALA A 224 9.09 -21.35 8.03
N SER A 225 10.40 -21.29 7.94
CA SER A 225 11.21 -22.31 7.26
C SER A 225 10.95 -23.71 7.86
N PRO A 226 11.03 -24.78 7.06
CA PRO A 226 10.87 -26.15 7.56
C PRO A 226 11.81 -26.43 8.72
N LEU A 227 11.32 -27.17 9.71
CA LEU A 227 12.12 -27.62 10.84
C LEU A 227 13.12 -28.69 10.42
N SER A 228 14.30 -28.64 10.98
CA SER A 228 15.36 -29.62 10.82
C SER A 228 16.16 -29.77 12.13
N GLY A 229 17.01 -30.81 12.19
CA GLY A 229 17.89 -31.02 13.34
C GLY A 229 17.13 -31.11 14.67
N ILE A 230 15.92 -31.67 14.70
CA ILE A 230 15.15 -31.81 15.93
C ILE A 230 15.87 -32.85 16.82
N THR A 231 16.22 -32.40 18.01
CA THR A 231 16.78 -33.22 19.08
C THR A 231 15.83 -33.23 20.29
N ALA A 232 16.30 -33.71 21.42
CA ALA A 232 15.54 -33.60 22.67
C ALA A 232 15.47 -32.20 23.23
N THR A 233 16.47 -31.35 22.90
CA THR A 233 16.62 -30.01 23.52
C THR A 233 16.84 -28.88 22.52
N SER A 234 16.83 -29.19 21.23
CA SER A 234 17.06 -28.18 20.19
C SER A 234 16.30 -28.49 18.90
N ALA A 235 16.13 -27.49 18.05
CA ALA A 235 15.63 -27.61 16.69
C ALA A 235 16.16 -26.43 15.85
N THR A 236 16.17 -26.60 14.54
CA THR A 236 16.52 -25.51 13.60
C THR A 236 15.31 -25.18 12.75
N SER A 237 15.03 -23.89 12.59
CA SER A 237 14.00 -23.34 11.70
C SER A 237 14.49 -22.01 11.13
N GLY A 238 13.61 -21.11 10.74
CA GLY A 238 13.95 -19.78 10.21
C GLY A 238 12.75 -19.11 9.59
N GLY A 239 13.01 -18.17 8.70
CA GLY A 239 11.98 -17.46 7.96
C GLY A 239 12.58 -16.58 6.88
N GLU A 240 11.73 -15.82 6.21
CA GLU A 240 12.11 -14.84 5.22
C GLU A 240 11.29 -13.57 5.38
N VAL A 241 11.97 -12.45 5.49
CA VAL A 241 11.36 -11.12 5.43
C VAL A 241 11.46 -10.65 4.00
N THR A 242 10.33 -10.53 3.31
CA THR A 242 10.27 -10.17 1.88
C THR A 242 10.31 -8.67 1.65
N GLU A 243 9.72 -7.89 2.58
CA GLU A 243 9.67 -6.43 2.50
C GLU A 243 9.80 -5.81 3.90
N ASP A 244 10.38 -4.63 3.97
CA ASP A 244 10.54 -3.89 5.24
C ASP A 244 9.35 -2.96 5.55
N GLY A 245 8.41 -2.79 4.59
CA GLY A 245 7.27 -1.90 4.69
C GLY A 245 7.63 -0.42 4.60
N GLY A 246 8.81 -0.08 4.05
CA GLY A 246 9.34 1.28 3.98
C GLY A 246 10.05 1.75 5.26
N PHE A 247 10.21 0.87 6.24
CA PHE A 247 10.94 1.14 7.49
C PHE A 247 11.83 -0.04 7.84
N MET A 248 13.08 0.26 8.13
CA MET A 248 14.10 -0.75 8.43
C MET A 248 13.60 -1.76 9.47
N VAL A 249 13.68 -3.05 9.11
CA VAL A 249 13.46 -4.15 10.06
C VAL A 249 14.62 -4.16 11.07
N THR A 250 14.29 -3.91 12.33
CA THR A 250 15.25 -3.80 13.42
C THR A 250 15.54 -5.14 14.06
N GLN A 251 14.60 -6.09 13.97
CA GLN A 251 14.75 -7.42 14.55
C GLN A 251 13.95 -8.46 13.77
N ARG A 252 14.55 -9.64 13.57
CA ARG A 252 13.87 -10.80 13.00
C ARG A 252 14.34 -12.08 13.69
N GLY A 253 13.53 -13.14 13.64
CA GLY A 253 13.83 -14.40 14.28
C GLY A 253 12.63 -15.34 14.32
N VAL A 254 12.73 -16.36 15.17
CA VAL A 254 11.65 -17.32 15.46
C VAL A 254 11.29 -17.20 16.93
N CYS A 255 9.99 -17.16 17.25
CA CYS A 255 9.49 -17.28 18.61
C CYS A 255 8.74 -18.63 18.77
N TRP A 256 8.79 -19.20 19.98
CA TRP A 256 8.14 -20.48 20.30
C TRP A 256 7.60 -20.54 21.70
N SER A 257 6.61 -21.41 21.90
CA SER A 257 5.93 -21.65 23.17
C SER A 257 5.30 -23.04 23.17
N VAL A 258 4.97 -23.56 24.36
CA VAL A 258 4.12 -24.74 24.53
C VAL A 258 2.62 -24.41 24.37
N SER A 259 2.27 -23.15 24.33
CA SER A 259 0.92 -22.66 24.02
C SER A 259 0.83 -22.15 22.59
N PRO A 260 -0.34 -22.24 21.93
CA PRO A 260 -0.55 -21.67 20.59
C PRO A 260 -0.26 -20.18 20.52
N ASP A 261 -0.05 -19.69 19.30
CA ASP A 261 0.17 -18.29 18.93
C ASP A 261 1.33 -17.62 19.68
N PRO A 262 2.56 -18.18 19.63
CA PRO A 262 3.71 -17.56 20.27
C PRO A 262 3.99 -16.16 19.69
N THR A 263 4.41 -15.27 20.55
CA THR A 263 4.80 -13.90 20.23
C THR A 263 6.22 -13.60 20.69
N ILE A 264 6.73 -12.41 20.36
CA ILE A 264 8.06 -11.96 20.85
C ILE A 264 8.15 -11.83 22.38
N SER A 265 7.04 -11.97 23.13
CA SER A 265 7.05 -12.06 24.59
C SER A 265 7.42 -13.46 25.11
N ASN A 266 7.37 -14.48 24.26
CA ASN A 266 7.78 -15.84 24.55
C ASN A 266 9.30 -16.05 24.30
N ALA A 267 9.77 -17.29 24.41
CA ALA A 267 11.12 -17.65 23.99
C ALA A 267 11.30 -17.34 22.51
N ARG A 268 12.45 -16.76 22.16
CA ARG A 268 12.75 -16.36 20.77
C ARG A 268 14.22 -16.33 20.46
N THR A 269 14.56 -16.40 19.19
CA THR A 269 15.87 -16.02 18.65
C THR A 269 15.87 -14.55 18.22
N ILE A 270 17.05 -13.99 18.03
CA ILE A 270 17.29 -12.70 17.38
C ILE A 270 18.35 -12.96 16.31
N ASP A 271 17.91 -13.05 15.05
CA ASP A 271 18.76 -13.54 13.94
C ASP A 271 19.13 -12.39 12.98
N GLY A 272 19.24 -11.18 13.51
CA GLY A 272 19.67 -9.99 12.79
C GLY A 272 18.53 -9.02 12.45
N ASN A 273 18.78 -8.20 11.44
CA ASN A 273 17.91 -7.12 10.96
C ASN A 273 17.76 -7.19 9.43
N GLY A 274 16.99 -6.25 8.86
CA GLY A 274 16.78 -6.13 7.41
C GLY A 274 15.93 -7.24 6.82
N THR A 275 15.81 -7.24 5.49
CA THR A 275 15.05 -8.22 4.68
C THR A 275 15.90 -9.45 4.35
N GLY A 276 15.27 -10.47 3.74
CA GLY A 276 15.88 -11.71 3.30
C GLY A 276 15.67 -12.88 4.26
N SER A 277 16.19 -14.04 3.88
CA SER A 277 16.09 -15.29 4.63
C SER A 277 17.01 -15.27 5.86
N PHE A 278 16.60 -16.02 6.89
CA PHE A 278 17.39 -16.22 8.11
C PHE A 278 17.18 -17.62 8.68
N ILE A 279 18.15 -18.07 9.44
CA ILE A 279 18.14 -19.39 10.11
C ILE A 279 18.18 -19.14 11.63
N SER A 280 17.34 -19.88 12.34
CA SER A 280 17.17 -19.82 13.80
C SER A 280 17.50 -21.16 14.43
N THR A 281 18.34 -21.16 15.44
CA THR A 281 18.60 -22.32 16.27
C THR A 281 17.84 -22.20 17.59
N LEU A 282 16.82 -23.02 17.77
CA LEU A 282 16.03 -23.10 18.99
C LEU A 282 16.80 -23.98 20.00
N THR A 283 17.02 -23.51 21.20
CA THR A 283 17.74 -24.21 22.25
C THR A 283 16.98 -24.18 23.58
N GLY A 284 17.41 -25.03 24.53
CA GLY A 284 16.75 -25.08 25.85
C GLY A 284 15.35 -25.66 25.82
N LEU A 285 15.05 -26.47 24.80
CA LEU A 285 13.76 -27.15 24.70
C LEU A 285 13.66 -28.30 25.72
N THR A 286 12.44 -28.58 26.15
CA THR A 286 12.16 -29.72 27.03
C THR A 286 11.98 -31.00 26.22
N PRO A 287 12.60 -32.09 26.59
CA PRO A 287 12.44 -33.38 25.91
C PRO A 287 10.98 -33.84 25.85
N GLY A 288 10.59 -34.50 24.74
CA GLY A 288 9.27 -35.09 24.55
C GLY A 288 8.11 -34.10 24.56
N THR A 289 8.40 -32.82 24.24
CA THR A 289 7.44 -31.72 24.38
C THR A 289 7.04 -31.17 23.01
N THR A 290 5.75 -30.94 22.82
CA THR A 290 5.22 -30.27 21.62
C THR A 290 5.31 -28.76 21.77
N TYR A 291 5.86 -28.09 20.77
CA TYR A 291 6.00 -26.65 20.68
C TYR A 291 5.24 -26.10 19.47
N PHE A 292 4.75 -24.89 19.64
CA PHE A 292 4.29 -24.03 18.56
C PHE A 292 5.37 -23.01 18.24
N LEU A 293 5.58 -22.68 16.98
CA LEU A 293 6.56 -21.67 16.55
C LEU A 293 6.01 -20.78 15.45
N ARG A 294 6.53 -19.56 15.38
CA ARG A 294 6.27 -18.57 14.31
C ARG A 294 7.56 -17.82 14.01
N ALA A 295 7.85 -17.57 12.73
CA ALA A 295 8.83 -16.57 12.36
C ALA A 295 8.25 -15.17 12.63
N TYR A 296 9.10 -14.21 12.95
CA TYR A 296 8.68 -12.83 13.21
C TYR A 296 9.65 -11.81 12.60
N ALA A 297 9.13 -10.62 12.30
CA ALA A 297 9.92 -9.44 11.93
C ALA A 297 9.31 -8.20 12.61
N THR A 298 10.18 -7.30 13.07
CA THR A 298 9.81 -6.07 13.79
C THR A 298 10.48 -4.86 13.15
N ASN A 299 9.69 -3.81 12.92
CA ASN A 299 10.19 -2.47 12.64
C ASN A 299 9.56 -1.46 13.60
N GLN A 300 9.76 -0.15 13.36
CA GLN A 300 9.20 0.90 14.23
C GLN A 300 7.67 0.93 14.29
N ASN A 301 6.97 0.40 13.28
CA ASN A 301 5.50 0.38 13.23
C ASN A 301 4.88 -0.86 13.86
N GLY A 302 5.68 -1.90 14.15
CA GLY A 302 5.20 -3.09 14.84
C GLY A 302 5.89 -4.38 14.46
N THR A 303 5.30 -5.48 14.92
CA THR A 303 5.78 -6.85 14.69
C THR A 303 4.75 -7.64 13.90
N VAL A 304 5.22 -8.36 12.90
CA VAL A 304 4.43 -9.32 12.12
C VAL A 304 4.93 -10.74 12.38
N TYR A 305 4.05 -11.71 12.18
CA TYR A 305 4.32 -13.12 12.42
C TYR A 305 3.88 -13.95 11.22
N SER A 306 4.63 -15.03 10.92
CA SER A 306 4.20 -16.05 9.97
C SER A 306 3.01 -16.86 10.52
N GLN A 307 2.45 -17.74 9.69
CA GLN A 307 1.57 -18.79 10.16
C GLN A 307 2.29 -19.67 11.19
N GLN A 308 1.52 -20.22 12.12
CA GLN A 308 2.02 -21.10 13.17
C GLN A 308 2.36 -22.47 12.61
N ARG A 309 3.50 -23.01 13.05
CA ARG A 309 3.88 -24.41 12.88
C ARG A 309 3.99 -25.11 14.22
N THR A 310 3.90 -26.43 14.22
CA THR A 310 4.08 -27.29 15.40
C THR A 310 5.17 -28.30 15.18
N PHE A 311 5.87 -28.65 16.24
CA PHE A 311 6.82 -29.76 16.25
C PHE A 311 6.93 -30.36 17.65
N SER A 312 7.42 -31.59 17.75
CA SER A 312 7.72 -32.22 19.04
C SER A 312 9.20 -32.56 19.10
N THR A 313 9.81 -32.25 20.23
CA THR A 313 11.19 -32.68 20.52
C THR A 313 11.22 -34.20 20.71
N LEU A 314 12.41 -34.77 20.50
CA LEU A 314 12.62 -36.19 20.84
C LEU A 314 12.45 -36.39 22.33
N SER A 315 12.08 -37.64 22.74
CA SER A 315 11.84 -37.96 24.15
C SER A 315 13.09 -37.82 25.03
N GLY A 316 14.26 -37.83 24.42
CA GLY A 316 15.54 -37.84 25.13
C GLY A 316 15.89 -39.13 25.85
N LEU A 317 14.99 -40.10 25.85
CA LEU A 317 15.27 -41.44 26.42
C LEU A 317 16.17 -42.26 25.53
N PRO A 318 16.95 -43.19 26.10
CA PRO A 318 17.72 -44.14 25.31
C PRO A 318 16.83 -44.97 24.40
N VAL A 319 17.38 -45.44 23.29
CA VAL A 319 16.70 -46.41 22.39
C VAL A 319 17.47 -47.72 22.44
N LEU A 320 16.79 -48.76 22.89
CA LEU A 320 17.34 -50.12 22.87
C LEU A 320 17.23 -50.72 21.47
N GLY A 321 18.25 -51.45 21.08
CA GLY A 321 18.26 -52.30 19.88
C GLY A 321 17.53 -53.60 20.08
N PRO A 322 17.56 -54.49 19.05
CA PRO A 322 17.04 -55.84 19.16
C PRO A 322 17.71 -56.58 20.31
N GLN A 323 16.92 -57.23 21.13
CA GLN A 323 17.38 -58.15 22.16
C GLN A 323 17.30 -59.55 21.60
N ASP A 324 18.28 -60.42 21.93
CA ASP A 324 18.24 -61.80 21.55
C ASP A 324 16.93 -62.44 22.07
N SER A 325 16.27 -63.19 21.21
CA SER A 325 14.98 -63.84 21.54
C SER A 325 15.17 -65.05 22.50
N ILE A 326 16.38 -65.57 22.56
CA ILE A 326 16.75 -66.71 23.42
C ILE A 326 18.13 -66.34 24.02
N PRO A 327 18.39 -66.56 25.32
CA PRO A 327 19.72 -66.50 25.88
C PRO A 327 20.75 -67.26 25.11
N VAL A 328 21.94 -66.71 24.89
CA VAL A 328 23.07 -67.36 24.17
C VAL A 328 23.51 -68.63 24.88
N SER A 329 23.40 -68.64 26.22
CA SER A 329 23.73 -69.78 27.04
C SER A 329 22.82 -69.86 28.27
N ILE A 330 22.33 -70.98 28.66
CA ILE A 330 21.56 -71.25 29.85
C ILE A 330 22.14 -72.46 30.56
N THR A 331 22.36 -72.36 31.85
CA THR A 331 22.76 -73.45 32.75
C THR A 331 21.78 -73.57 33.92
N ALA A 332 22.02 -74.40 34.91
CA ALA A 332 21.19 -74.48 36.12
C ALA A 332 21.18 -73.15 36.94
N THR A 333 22.26 -72.41 36.92
CA THR A 333 22.45 -71.22 37.80
C THR A 333 22.84 -69.95 37.08
N ASN A 334 23.04 -70.00 35.74
CA ASN A 334 23.46 -68.80 34.99
C ASN A 334 22.75 -68.79 33.62
N ALA A 335 22.66 -67.50 33.07
CA ALA A 335 22.22 -67.25 31.68
C ALA A 335 23.02 -66.09 31.11
N VAL A 336 23.24 -66.15 29.79
CA VAL A 336 23.97 -65.06 29.07
C VAL A 336 23.02 -64.49 28.02
N ILE A 337 22.87 -63.13 28.04
CA ILE A 337 21.97 -62.39 27.15
C ILE A 337 22.71 -61.30 26.46
N ASN A 338 22.61 -61.19 25.13
CA ASN A 338 23.12 -60.07 24.37
C ASN A 338 22.02 -59.08 24.11
N SER A 339 22.36 -57.78 24.18
CA SER A 339 21.49 -56.67 23.90
C SER A 339 22.30 -55.48 23.39
N SER A 340 21.62 -54.44 22.99
CA SER A 340 22.32 -53.23 22.56
C SER A 340 21.53 -51.94 22.88
N VAL A 341 22.25 -50.83 22.98
CA VAL A 341 21.70 -49.48 22.99
C VAL A 341 22.02 -48.83 21.65
N VAL A 342 21.02 -48.49 20.87
CA VAL A 342 21.16 -47.92 19.52
C VAL A 342 21.39 -46.40 19.59
N SER A 343 20.72 -45.72 20.53
CA SER A 343 20.84 -44.30 20.72
C SER A 343 20.78 -43.94 22.20
N ASP A 344 21.52 -42.92 22.59
CA ASP A 344 21.47 -42.36 23.94
C ASP A 344 20.35 -41.29 24.11
N GLY A 345 19.61 -41.00 23.03
CA GLY A 345 18.56 -39.98 23.01
C GLY A 345 19.05 -38.55 23.14
N GLY A 346 20.35 -38.32 22.99
CA GLY A 346 21.00 -37.01 23.17
C GLY A 346 21.49 -36.76 24.61
N PHE A 347 21.37 -37.75 25.51
CA PHE A 347 21.89 -37.71 26.88
C PHE A 347 22.69 -39.00 27.14
N PRO A 348 23.93 -38.89 27.65
CA PRO A 348 24.79 -40.06 27.86
C PRO A 348 24.09 -41.16 28.67
N VAL A 349 24.11 -42.39 28.17
CA VAL A 349 23.63 -43.56 28.90
C VAL A 349 24.62 -43.82 30.05
N THR A 350 24.12 -43.73 31.29
CA THR A 350 24.88 -43.89 32.53
C THR A 350 24.90 -45.34 33.02
N ALA A 351 23.88 -46.13 32.70
CA ALA A 351 23.83 -47.55 33.04
C ALA A 351 23.04 -48.35 31.98
N ARG A 352 23.46 -49.56 31.72
CA ARG A 352 22.77 -50.52 30.87
C ARG A 352 22.96 -51.94 31.37
N GLY A 353 22.02 -52.81 31.08
CA GLY A 353 22.06 -54.18 31.52
C GLY A 353 20.76 -54.93 31.25
N VAL A 354 20.55 -56.05 31.98
CA VAL A 354 19.34 -56.85 31.95
C VAL A 354 18.77 -56.96 33.37
N CYS A 355 17.51 -56.67 33.56
CA CYS A 355 16.76 -56.97 34.78
C CYS A 355 15.99 -58.26 34.58
N PHE A 356 15.90 -59.07 35.64
CA PHE A 356 15.27 -60.40 35.62
C PHE A 356 14.54 -60.71 36.93
N SER A 357 13.52 -61.55 36.84
CA SER A 357 12.69 -61.94 37.97
C SER A 357 11.90 -63.22 37.63
N THR A 358 11.44 -63.90 38.67
CA THR A 358 10.44 -64.99 38.53
C THR A 358 9.01 -64.47 38.37
N SER A 359 8.82 -63.16 38.55
CA SER A 359 7.57 -62.46 38.26
C SER A 359 7.65 -61.64 36.98
N PRO A 360 6.54 -61.45 36.21
CA PRO A 360 6.51 -60.63 35.01
C PRO A 360 6.91 -59.20 35.25
N THR A 361 7.28 -58.49 34.16
CA THR A 361 7.66 -57.07 34.08
C THR A 361 8.80 -56.64 35.01
N PRO A 362 9.98 -57.35 35.02
CA PRO A 362 11.09 -56.93 35.85
C PRO A 362 11.59 -55.54 35.47
N THR A 363 11.92 -54.74 36.48
CA THR A 363 12.53 -53.43 36.40
C THR A 363 13.87 -53.40 37.13
N ILE A 364 14.59 -52.29 37.08
CA ILE A 364 15.85 -52.07 37.83
C ILE A 364 15.67 -52.18 39.35
N SER A 365 14.43 -52.26 39.85
CA SER A 365 14.17 -52.57 41.29
C SER A 365 14.27 -54.05 41.59
N ALA A 366 14.25 -54.92 40.59
CA ALA A 366 14.50 -56.36 40.66
C ALA A 366 16.02 -56.64 40.51
N PRO A 367 16.47 -57.90 40.69
CA PRO A 367 17.82 -58.32 40.31
C PRO A 367 18.14 -57.87 38.90
N HIS A 368 19.30 -57.25 38.69
CA HIS A 368 19.73 -56.79 37.39
C HIS A 368 21.25 -56.80 37.28
N THR A 369 21.75 -56.82 36.04
CA THR A 369 23.16 -56.61 35.73
C THR A 369 23.44 -55.15 35.53
N THR A 370 24.69 -54.70 35.65
CA THR A 370 25.19 -53.40 35.23
C THR A 370 26.38 -53.63 34.31
N ASP A 371 26.15 -53.48 33.00
CA ASP A 371 27.07 -53.89 31.94
C ASP A 371 27.73 -52.67 31.26
N GLY A 372 27.98 -51.64 32.07
CA GLY A 372 28.66 -50.44 31.63
C GLY A 372 27.71 -49.28 31.26
N SER A 373 28.24 -48.36 30.47
CA SER A 373 27.59 -47.12 30.04
C SER A 373 27.71 -46.95 28.51
N GLY A 374 27.06 -45.87 27.97
CA GLY A 374 27.15 -45.51 26.53
C GLY A 374 26.31 -46.40 25.63
N THR A 375 26.44 -46.17 24.33
CA THR A 375 25.75 -46.91 23.26
C THR A 375 26.52 -48.16 22.82
N GLY A 376 25.94 -48.98 21.96
CA GLY A 376 26.52 -50.18 21.39
C GLY A 376 26.05 -51.47 22.04
N ALA A 377 26.59 -52.58 21.58
CA ALA A 377 26.26 -53.94 22.08
C ALA A 377 26.83 -54.15 23.47
N PHE A 378 26.14 -54.97 24.26
CA PHE A 378 26.61 -55.46 25.57
C PHE A 378 26.13 -56.85 25.84
N THR A 379 26.85 -57.55 26.72
CA THR A 379 26.54 -58.90 27.16
C THR A 379 26.27 -58.88 28.65
N SER A 380 25.14 -59.42 29.07
CA SER A 380 24.72 -59.58 30.45
C SER A 380 24.88 -60.99 30.93
N ASN A 381 25.63 -61.20 32.00
CA ASN A 381 25.79 -62.47 32.66
C ASN A 381 24.89 -62.55 33.91
N LEU A 382 23.75 -63.19 33.81
CA LEU A 382 22.83 -63.44 34.90
C LEU A 382 23.36 -64.60 35.74
N THR A 383 23.59 -64.41 37.03
CA THR A 383 24.15 -65.38 37.94
C THR A 383 23.25 -65.61 39.17
N ASN A 384 23.54 -66.71 39.93
CA ASN A 384 22.75 -67.11 41.10
C ASN A 384 21.30 -67.37 40.83
N LEU A 385 21.01 -67.91 39.67
CA LEU A 385 19.68 -68.36 39.35
C LEU A 385 19.36 -69.70 40.05
N SER A 386 18.05 -70.00 40.28
CA SER A 386 17.58 -71.26 40.82
C SER A 386 17.44 -72.25 39.67
N PRO A 387 17.88 -73.47 39.89
CA PRO A 387 17.70 -74.54 38.88
C PRO A 387 16.20 -74.86 38.59
N GLY A 388 15.90 -75.20 37.35
CA GLY A 388 14.55 -75.58 36.90
C GLY A 388 13.52 -74.52 37.02
N THR A 389 13.94 -73.23 36.99
CA THR A 389 13.08 -72.06 37.28
C THR A 389 12.91 -71.22 36.04
N THR A 390 11.68 -70.75 35.81
CA THR A 390 11.38 -69.79 34.73
C THR A 390 11.58 -68.38 35.21
N TYR A 391 12.35 -67.64 34.42
CA TYR A 391 12.63 -66.22 34.61
C TYR A 391 12.08 -65.39 33.50
N TYR A 392 11.50 -64.22 33.83
CA TYR A 392 11.21 -63.07 32.94
C TYR A 392 12.44 -62.19 32.92
N TYR A 393 12.78 -61.60 31.74
CA TYR A 393 13.90 -60.66 31.62
C TYR A 393 13.64 -59.58 30.60
N ARG A 394 14.24 -58.42 30.81
CA ARG A 394 14.20 -57.26 29.93
C ARG A 394 15.56 -56.57 29.93
N ALA A 395 16.05 -56.19 28.76
CA ALA A 395 17.16 -55.23 28.69
C ALA A 395 16.71 -53.85 29.24
N TYR A 396 17.64 -53.13 29.78
CA TYR A 396 17.39 -51.75 30.18
C TYR A 396 18.55 -50.83 29.81
N ALA A 397 18.23 -49.51 29.64
CA ALA A 397 19.22 -48.45 29.57
C ALA A 397 18.69 -47.20 30.31
N THR A 398 19.59 -46.53 31.03
CA THR A 398 19.29 -45.36 31.84
C THR A 398 20.13 -44.20 31.42
N ASN A 399 19.54 -43.02 31.26
CA ASN A 399 20.24 -41.74 31.12
C ASN A 399 19.64 -40.69 32.08
N ALA A 400 20.01 -39.42 31.95
CA ALA A 400 19.52 -38.34 32.83
C ALA A 400 18.00 -38.11 32.74
N ILE A 401 17.34 -38.53 31.64
CA ILE A 401 15.91 -38.39 31.42
C ILE A 401 15.12 -39.51 32.08
N GLY A 402 15.66 -40.73 32.05
CA GLY A 402 15.00 -41.88 32.64
C GLY A 402 15.54 -43.21 32.17
N THR A 403 14.82 -44.28 32.53
CA THR A 403 15.14 -45.66 32.18
C THR A 403 14.13 -46.23 31.18
N VAL A 404 14.62 -46.83 30.12
CA VAL A 404 13.81 -47.59 29.17
C VAL A 404 14.04 -49.09 29.36
N TYR A 405 13.04 -49.85 29.03
CA TYR A 405 13.06 -51.33 29.10
C TYR A 405 12.71 -51.89 27.74
N GLY A 406 13.41 -52.98 27.36
CA GLY A 406 13.13 -53.76 26.15
C GLY A 406 11.86 -54.60 26.30
N GLU A 407 11.58 -55.40 25.27
CA GLU A 407 10.50 -56.39 25.31
C GLU A 407 10.73 -57.39 26.44
N GLU A 408 9.66 -57.79 27.11
CA GLU A 408 9.73 -58.89 28.08
C GLU A 408 9.90 -60.24 27.34
N ARG A 409 10.80 -61.02 27.84
CA ARG A 409 11.08 -62.39 27.35
C ARG A 409 11.26 -63.35 28.52
N THR A 410 11.17 -64.62 28.27
CA THR A 410 11.32 -65.69 29.27
C THR A 410 12.37 -66.68 28.88
N PHE A 411 12.99 -67.29 29.87
CA PHE A 411 13.78 -68.52 29.74
C PHE A 411 13.61 -69.40 30.98
N SER A 412 13.92 -70.66 30.86
CA SER A 412 13.96 -71.62 32.01
C SER A 412 15.37 -72.10 32.18
N THR A 413 15.88 -72.08 33.43
CA THR A 413 17.18 -72.69 33.79
C THR A 413 17.10 -74.25 33.70
N SER A 414 18.26 -74.88 33.44
CA SER A 414 18.34 -76.33 33.51
C SER A 414 18.05 -76.83 34.93
N PRO A 415 17.53 -78.06 35.06
CA PRO A 415 17.30 -78.69 36.35
C PRO A 415 18.54 -78.76 37.21
#